data_33ef2312ee1f89f04f1e0980813603b1
#
_entry.id   33ef2312ee1f89f04f1e0980813603b1
#
_cell.length_a   1.000
_cell.length_b   1.000
_cell.length_c   1.000
_cell.angle_alpha   90.00
_cell.angle_beta   90.00
_cell.angle_gamma   90.00
#
_symmetry.space_group_name_H-M   'P 1'
#
loop_
_entity.id
_entity.type
_entity.pdbx_description
1 polymer ?
#
loop_
_entity_poly.entity_id
_entity_poly.type
_entity_poly.pdbx_seq_one_letter_code
_entity_poly.pdbx_strand_id
1 'polypeptide(L)'
;FWGSAAAVQNGNYNYAGIRNPVIDEVISKLVTAKDREQQITYTHVLDRLLRAGYYQIPTYGKGDYWYAYWNMYQQPKVKPVLSAGIEYWWSNANQAKKVAQYLHQQ
;
A
#
# COMPACT_ATOMS: atom_id res chain seq x y z
N PHE A 1 -3.86 -11.39 7.50
CA PHE A 1 -4.50 -10.20 8.07
C PHE A 1 -5.87 -10.50 8.68
N TRP A 2 -6.76 -11.29 8.04
CA TRP A 2 -8.17 -11.38 8.39
C TRP A 2 -8.60 -12.78 8.88
N GLY A 3 -7.74 -13.79 8.81
CA GLY A 3 -8.07 -15.18 9.16
C GLY A 3 -8.06 -15.43 10.66
N SER A 4 -8.94 -16.34 11.13
CA SER A 4 -9.10 -16.70 12.53
C SER A 4 -7.81 -17.25 13.17
N ALA A 5 -7.01 -18.02 12.43
CA ALA A 5 -5.73 -18.55 12.90
C ALA A 5 -4.74 -17.44 13.31
N ALA A 6 -4.77 -16.30 12.62
CA ALA A 6 -3.94 -15.17 12.94
C ALA A 6 -4.38 -14.42 14.22
N ALA A 7 -5.65 -14.52 14.59
CA ALA A 7 -6.20 -13.83 15.77
C ALA A 7 -5.67 -14.38 17.12
N VAL A 8 -5.05 -15.54 17.13
CA VAL A 8 -4.53 -16.21 18.35
C VAL A 8 -3.00 -16.17 18.44
N GLN A 9 -2.33 -15.58 17.45
CA GLN A 9 -0.87 -15.52 17.40
C GLN A 9 -0.38 -14.11 17.78
N ASN A 10 0.53 -14.01 18.72
CA ASN A 10 1.16 -12.76 19.11
C ASN A 10 2.01 -12.20 17.96
N GLY A 11 1.97 -10.86 17.77
CA GLY A 11 2.72 -10.19 16.72
C GLY A 11 2.13 -10.35 15.31
N ASN A 12 0.91 -10.84 15.19
CA ASN A 12 0.22 -10.99 13.92
C ASN A 12 -0.53 -9.72 13.50
N TYR A 13 -0.90 -9.65 12.21
CA TYR A 13 -1.54 -8.47 11.61
C TYR A 13 -3.07 -8.48 11.69
N ASN A 14 -3.71 -9.49 12.31
CA ASN A 14 -5.15 -9.48 12.57
C ASN A 14 -5.47 -8.64 13.82
N TYR A 15 -5.22 -7.34 13.73
CA TYR A 15 -5.39 -6.41 14.86
C TYR A 15 -6.83 -6.31 15.38
N ALA A 16 -7.81 -6.58 14.53
CA ALA A 16 -9.22 -6.57 14.91
C ALA A 16 -9.66 -7.86 15.62
N GLY A 17 -8.79 -8.88 15.70
CA GLY A 17 -9.09 -10.16 16.33
C GLY A 17 -10.22 -10.93 15.65
N ILE A 18 -10.36 -10.80 14.34
CA ILE A 18 -11.47 -11.41 13.58
C ILE A 18 -11.40 -12.93 13.68
N ARG A 19 -12.52 -13.52 14.08
CA ARG A 19 -12.71 -14.98 14.17
C ARG A 19 -14.06 -15.34 13.54
N ASN A 20 -14.07 -15.49 12.23
CA ASN A 20 -15.30 -15.75 11.48
C ASN A 20 -15.04 -16.86 10.46
N PRO A 21 -15.67 -18.05 10.60
CA PRO A 21 -15.43 -19.17 9.70
C PRO A 21 -15.85 -18.89 8.25
N VAL A 22 -16.82 -17.99 8.03
CA VAL A 22 -17.20 -17.59 6.67
C VAL A 22 -16.09 -16.78 6.01
N ILE A 23 -15.44 -15.89 6.76
CA ILE A 23 -14.28 -15.13 6.26
C ILE A 23 -13.12 -16.09 5.96
N ASP A 24 -12.86 -17.07 6.83
CA ASP A 24 -11.81 -18.06 6.61
C ASP A 24 -12.05 -18.90 5.35
N GLU A 25 -13.29 -19.30 5.10
CA GLU A 25 -13.67 -20.01 3.87
C GLU A 25 -13.45 -19.16 2.62
N VAL A 26 -13.86 -17.88 2.64
CA VAL A 26 -13.66 -16.97 1.51
C VAL A 26 -12.18 -16.72 1.26
N ILE A 27 -11.37 -16.57 2.30
CA ILE A 27 -9.90 -16.45 2.19
C ILE A 27 -9.31 -17.70 1.52
N SER A 28 -9.73 -18.90 1.94
CA SER A 28 -9.28 -20.16 1.34
C SER A 28 -9.62 -20.23 -0.14
N LYS A 29 -10.84 -19.87 -0.52
CA LYS A 29 -11.27 -19.81 -1.94
C LYS A 29 -10.50 -18.76 -2.73
N LEU A 30 -10.20 -17.60 -2.14
CA LEU A 30 -9.42 -16.56 -2.79
C LEU A 30 -7.99 -17.01 -3.07
N VAL A 31 -7.35 -17.67 -2.12
CA VAL A 31 -5.97 -18.18 -2.25
C VAL A 31 -5.87 -19.30 -3.30
N THR A 32 -6.92 -20.11 -3.42
CA THR A 32 -6.98 -21.23 -4.38
C THR A 32 -7.65 -20.89 -5.72
N ALA A 33 -8.03 -19.63 -5.93
CA ALA A 33 -8.67 -19.16 -7.15
C ALA A 33 -7.79 -19.40 -8.38
N LYS A 34 -8.39 -19.98 -9.43
CA LYS A 34 -7.66 -20.44 -10.64
C LYS A 34 -7.55 -19.37 -11.71
N ASP A 35 -8.42 -18.39 -11.68
CA ASP A 35 -8.47 -17.33 -12.69
C ASP A 35 -8.76 -15.95 -12.06
N ARG A 36 -8.60 -14.91 -12.89
CA ARG A 36 -8.78 -13.52 -12.46
C ARG A 36 -10.22 -13.19 -12.07
N GLU A 37 -11.18 -13.78 -12.69
CA GLU A 37 -12.62 -13.53 -12.43
C GLU A 37 -13.01 -14.05 -11.04
N GLN A 38 -12.58 -15.26 -10.70
CA GLN A 38 -12.75 -15.83 -9.36
C GLN A 38 -12.06 -14.97 -8.30
N GLN A 39 -10.83 -14.51 -8.55
CA GLN A 39 -10.11 -13.64 -7.62
C GLN A 39 -10.88 -12.35 -7.36
N ILE A 40 -11.39 -11.70 -8.40
CA ILE A 40 -12.20 -10.48 -8.26
C ILE A 40 -13.47 -10.78 -7.46
N THR A 41 -14.16 -11.84 -7.77
CA THR A 41 -15.41 -12.24 -7.10
C THR A 41 -15.16 -12.47 -5.60
N TYR A 42 -14.18 -13.30 -5.23
CA TYR A 42 -13.91 -13.58 -3.83
C TYR A 42 -13.36 -12.36 -3.08
N THR A 43 -12.61 -11.48 -3.74
CA THR A 43 -12.17 -10.22 -3.15
C THR A 43 -13.36 -9.31 -2.83
N HIS A 44 -14.33 -9.18 -3.73
CA HIS A 44 -15.54 -8.42 -3.48
C HIS A 44 -16.38 -9.01 -2.35
N VAL A 45 -16.49 -10.33 -2.28
CA VAL A 45 -17.21 -11.00 -1.17
C VAL A 45 -16.49 -10.74 0.15
N LEU A 46 -15.17 -10.87 0.19
CA LEU A 46 -14.38 -10.59 1.38
C LEU A 46 -14.52 -9.14 1.85
N ASP A 47 -14.42 -8.17 0.93
CA ASP A 47 -14.61 -6.74 1.23
C ASP A 47 -15.99 -6.47 1.87
N ARG A 48 -17.05 -7.05 1.30
CA ARG A 48 -18.41 -6.91 1.85
C ARG A 48 -18.55 -7.51 3.25
N LEU A 49 -17.99 -8.69 3.49
CA LEU A 49 -18.01 -9.34 4.80
C LEU A 49 -17.25 -8.52 5.85
N LEU A 50 -16.07 -7.99 5.50
CA LEU A 50 -15.27 -7.16 6.39
C LEU A 50 -15.97 -5.83 6.71
N ARG A 51 -16.60 -5.20 5.74
CA ARG A 51 -17.40 -3.97 5.95
C ARG A 51 -18.64 -4.23 6.82
N ALA A 52 -19.35 -5.31 6.57
CA ALA A 52 -20.52 -5.70 7.36
C ALA A 52 -20.18 -6.05 8.83
N GLY A 53 -18.94 -6.47 9.08
CA GLY A 53 -18.45 -6.74 10.43
C GLY A 53 -18.05 -5.52 11.25
N TYR A 54 -17.99 -4.34 10.63
CA TYR A 54 -17.60 -3.07 11.27
C TYR A 54 -16.27 -3.11 12.02
N TYR A 55 -15.32 -3.92 11.55
CA TYR A 55 -14.00 -4.08 12.18
C TYR A 55 -13.10 -2.86 12.04
N GLN A 56 -13.42 -1.95 11.14
CA GLN A 56 -12.66 -0.74 10.87
C GLN A 56 -13.60 0.44 10.62
N ILE A 57 -13.18 1.61 11.05
CA ILE A 57 -13.84 2.87 10.74
C ILE A 57 -13.10 3.47 9.54
N PRO A 58 -13.68 3.44 8.33
CA PRO A 58 -13.04 4.06 7.17
C PRO A 58 -12.99 5.57 7.36
N THR A 59 -11.83 6.16 7.20
CA THR A 59 -11.64 7.61 7.28
C THR A 59 -11.51 8.18 5.87
N TYR A 60 -10.30 8.53 5.47
CA TYR A 60 -10.01 9.06 4.14
C TYR A 60 -8.72 8.46 3.59
N GLY A 61 -8.60 8.43 2.28
CA GLY A 61 -7.36 8.10 1.58
C GLY A 61 -6.90 9.29 0.73
N LYS A 62 -5.59 9.46 0.60
CA LYS A 62 -5.02 10.40 -0.37
C LYS A 62 -4.73 9.67 -1.67
N GLY A 63 -5.18 10.24 -2.80
CA GLY A 63 -4.82 9.75 -4.14
C GLY A 63 -3.41 10.15 -4.57
N ASP A 64 -2.81 11.15 -3.90
CA ASP A 64 -1.54 11.75 -4.28
C ASP A 64 -0.51 11.65 -3.15
N TYR A 65 0.76 11.53 -3.55
CA TYR A 65 1.90 11.66 -2.66
C TYR A 65 2.55 13.02 -2.87
N TRP A 66 2.74 13.77 -1.78
CA TRP A 66 3.41 15.07 -1.81
C TRP A 66 4.84 14.91 -1.35
N TYR A 67 5.78 15.39 -2.17
CA TYR A 67 7.21 15.34 -1.92
C TYR A 67 7.79 16.74 -1.94
N ALA A 68 8.63 17.05 -0.95
CA ALA A 68 9.51 18.20 -0.96
C ALA A 68 10.95 17.70 -1.14
N TYR A 69 11.65 18.20 -2.15
CA TYR A 69 13.03 17.82 -2.43
C TYR A 69 13.79 18.96 -3.11
N TRP A 70 15.11 18.91 -2.98
CA TRP A 70 15.96 19.87 -3.67
C TRP A 70 15.90 19.68 -5.18
N ASN A 71 15.81 20.77 -5.94
CA ASN A 71 15.73 20.74 -7.41
C ASN A 71 17.06 20.31 -8.08
N MET A 72 17.72 19.32 -7.52
CA MET A 72 18.89 18.66 -8.10
C MET A 72 18.56 17.22 -8.55
N TYR A 73 17.40 16.71 -8.22
CA TYR A 73 16.99 15.35 -8.59
C TYR A 73 16.14 15.35 -9.84
N GLN A 74 16.39 14.37 -10.69
CA GLN A 74 15.58 14.08 -11.87
C GLN A 74 14.85 12.76 -11.71
N GLN A 75 13.74 12.62 -12.38
CA GLN A 75 12.83 11.48 -12.31
C GLN A 75 12.73 10.79 -13.66
N PRO A 76 12.51 9.46 -13.72
CA PRO A 76 12.21 8.78 -14.97
C PRO A 76 10.88 9.27 -15.54
N LYS A 77 10.80 9.32 -16.88
CA LYS A 77 9.55 9.70 -17.59
C LYS A 77 8.41 8.73 -17.29
N VAL A 78 8.73 7.44 -17.15
CA VAL A 78 7.77 6.39 -16.80
C VAL A 78 7.94 6.09 -15.30
N LYS A 79 6.91 6.37 -14.52
CA LYS A 79 6.91 6.13 -13.08
C LYS A 79 6.50 4.69 -12.77
N PRO A 80 7.03 4.08 -11.69
CA PRO A 80 6.53 2.81 -11.19
C PRO A 80 5.06 2.89 -10.81
N VAL A 81 4.32 1.78 -10.99
CA VAL A 81 2.87 1.75 -10.74
C VAL A 81 2.53 1.78 -9.25
N LEU A 82 3.39 1.19 -8.41
CA LEU A 82 3.11 0.95 -6.98
C LEU A 82 3.97 1.77 -6.02
N SER A 83 4.87 2.61 -6.52
CA SER A 83 5.74 3.41 -5.65
C SER A 83 5.88 4.84 -6.14
N ALA A 84 6.38 5.70 -5.28
CA ALA A 84 6.78 7.06 -5.64
C ALA A 84 7.97 7.09 -6.60
N GLY A 85 8.70 5.99 -6.71
CA GLY A 85 9.84 5.82 -7.57
C GLY A 85 11.08 6.59 -7.15
N ILE A 86 11.18 7.02 -5.89
CA ILE A 86 12.34 7.78 -5.37
C ILE A 86 13.63 6.99 -5.55
N GLU A 87 13.59 5.68 -5.45
CA GLU A 87 14.69 4.76 -5.65
C GLU A 87 15.26 4.78 -7.09
N TYR A 88 14.52 5.34 -8.04
CA TYR A 88 14.91 5.49 -9.45
C TYR A 88 15.32 6.92 -9.81
N TRP A 89 15.38 7.83 -8.82
CA TRP A 89 15.78 9.20 -9.07
C TRP A 89 17.30 9.32 -9.12
N TRP A 90 17.81 10.26 -9.91
CA TRP A 90 19.25 10.52 -10.00
C TRP A 90 19.56 12.00 -9.84
N SER A 91 20.76 12.30 -9.39
CA SER A 91 21.24 13.65 -9.23
C SER A 91 21.72 14.24 -10.57
N ASN A 92 21.31 15.47 -10.86
CA ASN A 92 21.86 16.27 -11.94
C ASN A 92 23.02 17.13 -11.40
N ALA A 93 24.23 16.89 -11.88
CA ALA A 93 25.44 17.55 -11.37
C ALA A 93 25.40 19.09 -11.48
N ASN A 94 24.82 19.65 -12.55
CA ASN A 94 24.70 21.08 -12.73
C ASN A 94 23.70 21.71 -11.74
N GLN A 95 22.58 21.06 -11.50
CA GLN A 95 21.61 21.51 -10.52
C GLN A 95 22.12 21.34 -9.09
N ALA A 96 22.84 20.25 -8.80
CA ALA A 96 23.45 20.03 -7.49
C ALA A 96 24.45 21.17 -7.13
N LYS A 97 25.27 21.63 -8.08
CA LYS A 97 26.15 22.79 -7.88
C LYS A 97 25.38 24.07 -7.55
N LYS A 98 24.27 24.34 -8.22
CA LYS A 98 23.42 25.52 -7.94
C LYS A 98 22.82 25.46 -6.54
N VAL A 99 22.31 24.29 -6.13
CA VAL A 99 21.76 24.08 -4.79
C VAL A 99 22.86 24.28 -3.73
N ALA A 100 24.06 23.71 -3.95
CA ALA A 100 25.18 23.90 -3.04
C ALA A 100 25.58 25.39 -2.89
N GLN A 101 25.66 26.13 -3.99
CA GLN A 101 25.94 27.57 -3.96
C GLN A 101 24.87 28.34 -3.18
N TYR A 102 23.60 28.00 -3.32
CA TYR A 102 22.51 28.64 -2.57
C TYR A 102 22.63 28.38 -1.07
N LEU A 103 22.94 27.15 -0.66
CA LEU A 103 23.09 26.77 0.74
C LEU A 103 24.29 27.43 1.42
N HIS A 104 25.35 27.76 0.68
CA HIS A 104 26.52 28.47 1.21
C HIS A 104 26.33 29.98 1.34
N GLN A 105 25.24 30.54 0.82
CA GLN A 105 24.90 31.97 0.90
C GLN A 105 23.99 32.32 2.09
N GLN A 106 23.53 31.33 2.83
CA GLN A 106 22.71 31.47 4.04
C GLN A 106 23.58 31.30 5.29
#